data_104e059a4cbf090b2905f3b7e0265290
#
_entry.id   104e059a4cbf090b2905f3b7e0265290
#
_cell.length_a   1.000
_cell.length_b   1.000
_cell.length_c   1.000
_cell.angle_alpha   90.00
_cell.angle_beta   90.00
_cell.angle_gamma   90.00
#
_symmetry.space_group_name_H-M   'P 1'
#
loop_
_entity.id
_entity.type
_entity.pdbx_description
1 polymer ?
#
loop_
_entity_poly.entity_id
_entity_poly.type
_entity_poly.pdbx_seq_one_letter_code
_entity_poly.pdbx_strand_id
1 'polypeptide(L)'
;MRLHQITCGHFKSDDGTTQKIKNNRIEELMEVLEEVHGKVVIWAQYRYDIETIVEHIEKRFGDNSVVTYYGDTTEEERRKAIKAIQSPGSKIRFLVGTTQTGGYGITLTGASTMIYYSNGYDLEKRQQSEARIDRIGQKHPMTYIDLIAEDTIDEKIVKALRKKVNIANEIMGEELKQWI
;
A
#
# COMPACT_ATOMS: atom_id res chain seq x y z
N MET A 1 -3.24 -8.03 16.55
CA MET A 1 -3.66 -8.38 15.18
C MET A 1 -5.18 -8.21 14.95
N ARG A 2 -6.07 -8.75 15.80
CA ARG A 2 -7.55 -8.67 15.59
C ARG A 2 -8.11 -7.24 15.50
N LEU A 3 -7.70 -6.32 16.39
CA LEU A 3 -8.14 -4.92 16.34
C LEU A 3 -7.82 -4.24 14.99
N HIS A 4 -6.65 -4.52 14.43
CA HIS A 4 -6.27 -3.95 13.15
C HIS A 4 -7.07 -4.54 11.98
N GLN A 5 -7.44 -5.83 12.01
CA GLN A 5 -8.36 -6.42 11.02
C GLN A 5 -9.74 -5.77 11.10
N ILE A 6 -10.24 -5.50 12.31
CA ILE A 6 -11.54 -4.82 12.51
C ILE A 6 -11.52 -3.44 11.87
N THR A 7 -10.46 -2.66 12.05
CA THR A 7 -10.33 -1.34 11.40
C THR A 7 -10.22 -1.43 9.88
N CYS A 8 -9.69 -2.54 9.36
CA CYS A 8 -9.67 -2.83 7.92
C CYS A 8 -11.00 -3.36 7.37
N GLY A 9 -12.01 -3.58 8.22
CA GLY A 9 -13.36 -4.00 7.79
C GLY A 9 -13.55 -5.50 7.68
N HIS A 10 -12.72 -6.29 8.32
CA HIS A 10 -12.90 -7.73 8.39
C HIS A 10 -12.40 -8.29 9.72
N PHE A 11 -12.80 -9.50 9.99
CA PHE A 11 -12.40 -10.25 11.17
C PHE A 11 -12.35 -11.74 10.86
N LYS A 12 -11.25 -12.38 11.20
CA LYS A 12 -11.12 -13.84 11.09
C LYS A 12 -11.52 -14.47 12.42
N SER A 13 -12.60 -15.22 12.45
CA SER A 13 -13.08 -15.97 13.63
C SER A 13 -12.21 -17.20 13.91
N ASP A 14 -12.39 -17.79 15.08
CA ASP A 14 -11.58 -18.92 15.54
C ASP A 14 -11.83 -20.21 14.72
N ASP A 15 -12.99 -20.30 14.05
CA ASP A 15 -13.33 -21.37 13.09
C ASP A 15 -12.69 -21.18 11.70
N GLY A 16 -11.91 -20.10 11.51
CA GLY A 16 -11.22 -19.78 10.26
C GLY A 16 -12.05 -18.99 9.24
N THR A 17 -13.34 -18.72 9.52
CA THR A 17 -14.18 -17.92 8.63
C THR A 17 -13.83 -16.44 8.72
N THR A 18 -13.86 -15.73 7.59
CA THR A 18 -13.67 -14.27 7.55
C THR A 18 -15.03 -13.60 7.49
N GLN A 19 -15.31 -12.76 8.47
CA GLN A 19 -16.54 -11.97 8.54
C GLN A 19 -16.25 -10.53 8.09
N LYS A 20 -17.11 -9.99 7.23
CA LYS A 20 -17.06 -8.59 6.80
C LYS A 20 -17.66 -7.69 7.87
N ILE A 21 -16.96 -6.62 8.20
CA ILE A 21 -17.43 -5.57 9.10
C ILE A 21 -17.61 -4.30 8.26
N LYS A 22 -18.77 -3.64 8.43
CA LYS A 22 -19.02 -2.40 7.69
C LYS A 22 -18.05 -1.31 8.14
N ASN A 23 -17.32 -0.73 7.20
CA ASN A 23 -16.50 0.46 7.36
C ASN A 23 -16.49 1.24 6.04
N ASN A 24 -15.93 2.44 6.05
CA ASN A 24 -15.88 3.32 4.87
C ASN A 24 -14.49 3.33 4.22
N ARG A 25 -13.53 2.51 4.68
CA ARG A 25 -12.13 2.55 4.22
C ARG A 25 -11.99 2.28 2.72
N ILE A 26 -12.80 1.37 2.18
CA ILE A 26 -12.74 1.03 0.76
C ILE A 26 -13.32 2.16 -0.10
N GLU A 27 -14.39 2.80 0.37
CA GLU A 27 -15.00 3.95 -0.28
C GLU A 27 -14.01 5.12 -0.31
N GLU A 28 -13.37 5.44 0.81
CA GLU A 28 -12.31 6.45 0.90
C GLU A 28 -11.15 6.16 -0.06
N LEU A 29 -10.72 4.90 -0.14
CA LEU A 29 -9.69 4.52 -1.11
C LEU A 29 -10.16 4.83 -2.54
N MET A 30 -11.40 4.49 -2.90
CA MET A 30 -11.89 4.73 -4.26
C MET A 30 -11.97 6.22 -4.58
N GLU A 31 -12.37 7.07 -3.64
CA GLU A 31 -12.38 8.53 -3.79
C GLU A 31 -10.97 9.08 -4.00
N VAL A 32 -10.02 8.68 -3.18
CA VAL A 32 -8.61 9.05 -3.34
C VAL A 32 -8.07 8.62 -4.70
N LEU A 33 -8.41 7.40 -5.18
CA LEU A 33 -7.95 6.92 -6.50
C LEU A 33 -8.55 7.68 -7.68
N GLU A 34 -9.70 8.34 -7.52
CA GLU A 34 -10.26 9.23 -8.55
C GLU A 34 -9.52 10.56 -8.65
N GLU A 35 -9.06 11.09 -7.52
CA GLU A 35 -8.32 12.35 -7.48
C GLU A 35 -6.86 12.21 -7.94
N VAL A 36 -6.26 11.05 -7.68
CA VAL A 36 -4.85 10.80 -8.01
C VAL A 36 -4.67 10.51 -9.49
N HIS A 37 -3.72 11.20 -10.12
CA HIS A 37 -3.36 10.96 -11.52
C HIS A 37 -2.15 10.02 -11.65
N GLY A 38 -2.08 9.30 -12.78
CA GLY A 38 -0.96 8.39 -13.08
C GLY A 38 -1.11 7.02 -12.43
N LYS A 39 0.02 6.34 -12.26
CA LYS A 39 0.07 5.00 -11.70
C LYS A 39 0.26 5.04 -10.20
N VAL A 40 -0.41 4.11 -9.51
CA VAL A 40 -0.49 4.05 -8.06
C VAL A 40 -0.08 2.67 -7.57
N VAL A 41 0.72 2.64 -6.52
CA VAL A 41 1.03 1.43 -5.74
C VAL A 41 0.23 1.47 -4.44
N ILE A 42 -0.50 0.40 -4.15
CA ILE A 42 -1.35 0.29 -2.96
C ILE A 42 -0.84 -0.87 -2.10
N TRP A 43 -0.47 -0.58 -0.86
CA TRP A 43 -0.02 -1.58 0.09
C TRP A 43 -1.10 -1.90 1.12
N ALA A 44 -1.38 -3.19 1.30
CA ALA A 44 -2.28 -3.70 2.33
C ALA A 44 -1.61 -4.82 3.14
N GLN A 45 -2.00 -4.97 4.41
CA GLN A 45 -1.41 -5.98 5.31
C GLN A 45 -2.04 -7.36 5.16
N TYR A 46 -3.30 -7.43 4.73
CA TYR A 46 -4.06 -8.67 4.71
C TYR A 46 -4.46 -9.05 3.28
N ARG A 47 -4.46 -10.35 3.01
CA ARG A 47 -4.92 -10.90 1.74
C ARG A 47 -6.36 -10.50 1.41
N TYR A 48 -7.24 -10.57 2.39
CA TYR A 48 -8.64 -10.16 2.25
C TYR A 48 -8.78 -8.71 1.76
N ASP A 49 -7.95 -7.81 2.31
CA ASP A 49 -7.95 -6.40 1.86
C ASP A 49 -7.53 -6.30 0.38
N ILE A 50 -6.50 -7.05 -0.02
CA ILE A 50 -6.02 -7.06 -1.42
C ILE A 50 -7.13 -7.50 -2.36
N GLU A 51 -7.80 -8.61 -2.05
CA GLU A 51 -8.90 -9.15 -2.86
C GLU A 51 -10.07 -8.15 -2.95
N THR A 52 -10.43 -7.53 -1.83
CA THR A 52 -11.49 -6.50 -1.77
C THR A 52 -11.11 -5.26 -2.58
N ILE A 53 -9.87 -4.77 -2.47
CA ILE A 53 -9.38 -3.61 -3.22
C ILE A 53 -9.41 -3.89 -4.72
N VAL A 54 -8.93 -5.05 -5.15
CA VAL A 54 -8.92 -5.45 -6.56
C VAL A 54 -10.33 -5.47 -7.13
N GLU A 55 -11.28 -6.12 -6.45
CA GLU A 55 -12.68 -6.17 -6.87
C GLU A 55 -13.27 -4.77 -7.07
N HIS A 56 -13.04 -3.84 -6.14
CA HIS A 56 -13.57 -2.49 -6.23
C HIS A 56 -12.89 -1.64 -7.31
N ILE A 57 -11.57 -1.83 -7.51
CA ILE A 57 -10.84 -1.15 -8.58
C ILE A 57 -11.34 -1.62 -9.95
N GLU A 58 -11.48 -2.93 -10.18
CA GLU A 58 -11.97 -3.47 -11.45
C GLU A 58 -13.39 -2.97 -11.75
N LYS A 59 -14.25 -2.96 -10.75
CA LYS A 59 -15.62 -2.45 -10.88
C LYS A 59 -15.67 -0.96 -11.24
N ARG A 60 -14.76 -0.13 -10.70
CA ARG A 60 -14.80 1.33 -10.86
C ARG A 60 -13.98 1.84 -12.03
N PHE A 61 -12.83 1.23 -12.30
CA PHE A 61 -11.87 1.67 -13.30
C PHE A 61 -11.75 0.71 -14.51
N GLY A 62 -12.50 -0.39 -14.49
CA GLY A 62 -12.57 -1.40 -15.55
C GLY A 62 -11.62 -2.58 -15.36
N ASP A 63 -11.98 -3.68 -16.00
CA ASP A 63 -11.17 -4.88 -16.05
C ASP A 63 -9.77 -4.57 -16.61
N ASN A 64 -8.76 -5.24 -16.10
CA ASN A 64 -7.36 -5.03 -16.46
C ASN A 64 -6.79 -3.65 -16.11
N SER A 65 -7.37 -2.93 -15.13
CA SER A 65 -6.80 -1.69 -14.58
C SER A 65 -5.81 -1.94 -13.43
N VAL A 66 -5.83 -3.12 -12.83
CA VAL A 66 -5.07 -3.49 -11.63
C VAL A 66 -4.28 -4.79 -11.82
N VAL A 67 -3.14 -4.87 -11.14
CA VAL A 67 -2.34 -6.10 -10.98
C VAL A 67 -2.00 -6.30 -9.52
N THR A 68 -1.76 -7.55 -9.15
CA THR A 68 -1.45 -7.93 -7.76
C THR A 68 0.02 -8.29 -7.58
N TYR A 69 0.53 -8.04 -6.36
CA TYR A 69 1.90 -8.37 -5.96
C TYR A 69 1.95 -8.80 -4.49
N TYR A 70 1.65 -10.06 -4.21
CA TYR A 70 1.66 -10.63 -2.85
C TYR A 70 2.07 -12.11 -2.85
N GLY A 71 1.96 -12.80 -1.70
CA GLY A 71 2.49 -14.15 -1.51
C GLY A 71 2.03 -15.18 -2.54
N ASP A 72 0.76 -15.14 -2.91
CA ASP A 72 0.14 -16.12 -3.83
C ASP A 72 0.35 -15.78 -5.32
N THR A 73 0.86 -14.58 -5.63
CA THR A 73 1.18 -14.19 -7.00
C THR A 73 2.38 -14.99 -7.49
N THR A 74 2.25 -15.67 -8.62
CA THR A 74 3.33 -16.43 -9.24
C THR A 74 4.48 -15.54 -9.70
N GLU A 75 5.65 -16.11 -9.91
CA GLU A 75 6.82 -15.32 -10.35
C GLU A 75 6.61 -14.67 -11.72
N GLU A 76 5.89 -15.37 -12.62
CA GLU A 76 5.55 -14.83 -13.93
C GLU A 76 4.58 -13.64 -13.84
N GLU A 77 3.53 -13.76 -13.02
CA GLU A 77 2.58 -12.68 -12.76
C GLU A 77 3.27 -11.47 -12.10
N ARG A 78 4.18 -11.70 -11.16
CA ARG A 78 5.00 -10.65 -10.55
C ARG A 78 5.83 -9.89 -11.58
N ARG A 79 6.48 -10.60 -12.49
CA ARG A 79 7.25 -9.97 -13.60
C ARG A 79 6.33 -9.17 -14.51
N LYS A 80 5.17 -9.70 -14.88
CA LYS A 80 4.15 -9.00 -15.67
C LYS A 80 3.65 -7.73 -14.96
N ALA A 81 3.37 -7.81 -13.66
CA ALA A 81 2.91 -6.68 -12.86
C ALA A 81 3.94 -5.54 -12.82
N ILE A 82 5.21 -5.85 -12.56
CA ILE A 82 6.29 -4.86 -12.57
C ILE A 82 6.42 -4.21 -13.95
N LYS A 83 6.45 -5.01 -15.01
CA LYS A 83 6.53 -4.51 -16.39
C LYS A 83 5.35 -3.60 -16.74
N ALA A 84 4.15 -3.96 -16.31
CA ALA A 84 2.94 -3.19 -16.55
C ALA A 84 2.96 -1.82 -15.86
N ILE A 85 3.42 -1.76 -14.60
CA ILE A 85 3.57 -0.50 -13.86
C ILE A 85 4.68 0.37 -14.47
N GLN A 86 5.77 -0.21 -14.94
CA GLN A 86 6.87 0.53 -15.55
C GLN A 86 6.56 1.06 -16.97
N SER A 87 5.63 0.44 -17.68
CA SER A 87 5.32 0.80 -19.06
C SER A 87 4.33 1.97 -19.15
N PRO A 88 4.70 3.14 -19.70
CA PRO A 88 3.80 4.30 -19.81
C PRO A 88 2.53 4.00 -20.60
N GLY A 89 2.61 3.15 -21.64
CA GLY A 89 1.47 2.78 -22.49
C GLY A 89 0.58 1.65 -21.94
N SER A 90 0.88 1.11 -20.77
CA SER A 90 0.05 0.07 -20.16
C SER A 90 -1.28 0.64 -19.66
N LYS A 91 -2.37 -0.10 -19.90
CA LYS A 91 -3.69 0.20 -19.30
C LYS A 91 -3.73 -0.06 -17.79
N ILE A 92 -2.80 -0.85 -17.27
CA ILE A 92 -2.66 -1.08 -15.83
C ILE A 92 -2.24 0.22 -15.17
N ARG A 93 -3.09 0.70 -14.29
CA ARG A 93 -2.87 1.91 -13.49
C ARG A 93 -2.52 1.60 -12.05
N PHE A 94 -3.00 0.48 -11.51
CA PHE A 94 -2.89 0.14 -10.10
C PHE A 94 -2.08 -1.13 -9.88
N LEU A 95 -1.22 -1.13 -8.87
CA LEU A 95 -0.59 -2.32 -8.32
C LEU A 95 -0.99 -2.45 -6.85
N VAL A 96 -1.58 -3.59 -6.48
CA VAL A 96 -2.00 -3.88 -5.12
C VAL A 96 -1.18 -5.04 -4.55
N GLY A 97 -0.61 -4.86 -3.37
CA GLY A 97 0.24 -5.90 -2.78
C GLY A 97 0.51 -5.74 -1.29
N THR A 98 1.43 -6.56 -0.77
CA THR A 98 1.92 -6.45 0.60
C THR A 98 3.30 -5.82 0.63
N THR A 99 3.59 -5.00 1.64
CA THR A 99 4.93 -4.45 1.87
C THR A 99 5.97 -5.56 2.09
N GLN A 100 5.55 -6.69 2.65
CA GLN A 100 6.41 -7.83 2.87
C GLN A 100 6.95 -8.44 1.56
N THR A 101 6.11 -8.58 0.55
CA THR A 101 6.51 -9.12 -0.76
C THR A 101 7.20 -8.06 -1.61
N GLY A 102 6.69 -6.81 -1.57
CA GLY A 102 7.24 -5.67 -2.32
C GLY A 102 8.57 -5.15 -1.80
N GLY A 103 9.02 -5.58 -0.61
CA GLY A 103 10.27 -5.17 0.01
C GLY A 103 11.53 -5.67 -0.72
N TYR A 104 11.47 -6.67 -1.57
CA TYR A 104 12.65 -7.29 -2.17
C TYR A 104 12.84 -6.93 -3.66
N GLY A 105 13.88 -6.10 -3.94
CA GLY A 105 14.54 -6.01 -5.25
C GLY A 105 13.76 -5.45 -6.43
N ILE A 106 12.49 -5.05 -6.27
CA ILE A 106 11.67 -4.53 -7.37
C ILE A 106 11.86 -3.02 -7.56
N THR A 107 11.61 -2.55 -8.77
CA THR A 107 11.61 -1.13 -9.13
C THR A 107 10.22 -0.76 -9.64
N LEU A 108 9.62 0.30 -9.08
CA LEU A 108 8.26 0.75 -9.37
C LEU A 108 8.22 2.25 -9.73
N THR A 109 9.31 2.78 -10.29
CA THR A 109 9.46 4.20 -10.66
C THR A 109 8.49 4.68 -11.75
N GLY A 110 7.72 3.78 -12.36
CA GLY A 110 6.60 4.13 -13.22
C GLY A 110 5.39 4.67 -12.46
N ALA A 111 5.33 4.47 -11.14
CA ALA A 111 4.33 5.08 -10.25
C ALA A 111 4.96 6.26 -9.49
N SER A 112 4.16 7.27 -9.20
CA SER A 112 4.55 8.43 -8.38
C SER A 112 3.73 8.55 -7.10
N THR A 113 2.68 7.76 -6.96
CA THR A 113 1.85 7.73 -5.75
C THR A 113 1.88 6.36 -5.11
N MET A 114 2.01 6.34 -3.79
CA MET A 114 1.94 5.15 -2.97
C MET A 114 0.92 5.35 -1.87
N ILE A 115 -0.03 4.42 -1.78
CA ILE A 115 -1.09 4.46 -0.77
C ILE A 115 -0.93 3.29 0.17
N TYR A 116 -0.96 3.55 1.45
CA TYR A 116 -1.02 2.53 2.50
C TYR A 116 -2.46 2.40 2.97
N TYR A 117 -3.15 1.41 2.40
CA TYR A 117 -4.50 1.04 2.84
C TYR A 117 -4.50 0.57 4.29
N SER A 118 -3.46 -0.15 4.69
CA SER A 118 -3.21 -0.52 6.08
C SER A 118 -1.69 -0.62 6.35
N ASN A 119 -1.25 -0.09 7.49
CA ASN A 119 0.15 -0.06 7.90
C ASN A 119 0.48 -1.17 8.91
N GLY A 120 1.69 -1.72 8.81
CA GLY A 120 2.28 -2.54 9.87
C GLY A 120 3.18 -1.71 10.80
N TYR A 121 3.62 -2.31 11.93
CA TYR A 121 4.56 -1.68 12.87
C TYR A 121 6.03 -1.70 12.43
N ASP A 122 6.32 -2.28 11.26
CA ASP A 122 7.68 -2.52 10.77
C ASP A 122 8.15 -1.35 9.91
N LEU A 123 8.97 -0.47 10.52
CA LEU A 123 9.52 0.69 9.85
C LEU A 123 10.45 0.30 8.69
N GLU A 124 11.23 -0.75 8.83
CA GLU A 124 12.16 -1.19 7.77
C GLU A 124 11.38 -1.56 6.50
N LYS A 125 10.31 -2.36 6.64
CA LYS A 125 9.43 -2.71 5.51
C LYS A 125 8.76 -1.49 4.90
N ARG A 126 8.36 -0.54 5.72
CA ARG A 126 7.80 0.73 5.26
C ARG A 126 8.80 1.49 4.39
N GLN A 127 10.00 1.75 4.90
CA GLN A 127 11.08 2.45 4.19
C GLN A 127 11.53 1.69 2.93
N GLN A 128 11.67 0.37 3.01
CA GLN A 128 11.98 -0.46 1.86
C GLN A 128 10.91 -0.35 0.76
N SER A 129 9.62 -0.32 1.13
CA SER A 129 8.54 -0.16 0.15
C SER A 129 8.54 1.23 -0.49
N GLU A 130 8.81 2.30 0.25
CA GLU A 130 8.95 3.66 -0.28
C GLU A 130 10.11 3.76 -1.26
N ALA A 131 11.26 3.18 -0.94
CA ALA A 131 12.42 3.12 -1.83
C ALA A 131 12.19 2.35 -3.14
N ARG A 132 10.99 1.78 -3.39
CA ARG A 132 10.63 1.16 -4.68
C ARG A 132 10.18 2.18 -5.72
N ILE A 133 9.56 3.27 -5.31
CA ILE A 133 9.20 4.39 -6.19
C ILE A 133 10.19 5.54 -6.08
N ASP A 134 10.76 5.77 -4.89
CA ASP A 134 11.81 6.75 -4.64
C ASP A 134 13.20 6.19 -5.02
N ARG A 135 13.49 6.24 -6.30
CA ARG A 135 14.70 5.63 -6.84
C ARG A 135 15.25 6.40 -8.03
N ILE A 136 16.55 6.21 -8.33
CA ILE A 136 17.17 6.76 -9.56
C ILE A 136 16.32 6.36 -10.78
N GLY A 137 15.87 7.37 -11.53
CA GLY A 137 14.96 7.21 -12.67
C GLY A 137 13.52 7.68 -12.40
N GLN A 138 13.18 8.06 -11.18
CA GLN A 138 11.92 8.73 -10.88
C GLN A 138 11.91 10.14 -11.49
N LYS A 139 10.85 10.45 -12.23
CA LYS A 139 10.74 11.73 -12.99
C LYS A 139 9.69 12.67 -12.40
N HIS A 140 8.92 12.21 -11.43
CA HIS A 140 7.80 12.94 -10.87
C HIS A 140 7.95 13.10 -9.35
N PRO A 141 7.40 14.15 -8.76
CA PRO A 141 7.25 14.25 -7.30
C PRO A 141 6.49 13.03 -6.78
N MET A 142 6.92 12.51 -5.64
CA MET A 142 6.30 11.33 -5.04
C MET A 142 5.31 11.76 -3.96
N THR A 143 4.17 11.08 -3.93
CA THR A 143 3.13 11.28 -2.93
C THR A 143 2.92 9.99 -2.15
N TYR A 144 2.94 10.10 -0.82
CA TYR A 144 2.65 9.01 0.11
C TYR A 144 1.38 9.33 0.86
N ILE A 145 0.41 8.42 0.84
CA ILE A 145 -0.90 8.57 1.47
C ILE A 145 -1.12 7.42 2.44
N ASP A 146 -1.44 7.74 3.68
CA ASP A 146 -1.84 6.76 4.69
C ASP A 146 -3.35 6.86 4.94
N LEU A 147 -4.10 5.78 4.71
CA LEU A 147 -5.49 5.70 5.13
C LEU A 147 -5.55 5.31 6.60
N ILE A 148 -6.09 6.18 7.41
CA ILE A 148 -6.12 6.04 8.87
C ILE A 148 -7.57 6.16 9.34
N ALA A 149 -8.06 5.15 10.07
CA ALA A 149 -9.31 5.27 10.80
C ALA A 149 -9.05 6.04 12.10
N GLU A 150 -9.76 7.15 12.27
CA GLU A 150 -9.65 8.03 13.43
C GLU A 150 -10.02 7.29 14.74
N ASP A 151 -9.35 7.63 15.83
CA ASP A 151 -9.52 7.03 17.17
C ASP A 151 -9.31 5.51 17.22
N THR A 152 -8.48 4.96 16.32
CA THR A 152 -8.23 3.51 16.25
C THR A 152 -6.76 3.15 16.46
N ILE A 153 -6.48 1.84 16.29
CA ILE A 153 -5.12 1.29 16.30
C ILE A 153 -4.25 1.85 15.17
N ASP A 154 -4.84 2.32 14.06
CA ASP A 154 -4.12 2.85 12.92
C ASP A 154 -3.29 4.08 13.30
N GLU A 155 -3.88 5.00 14.07
CA GLU A 155 -3.15 6.16 14.59
C GLU A 155 -1.95 5.76 15.45
N LYS A 156 -2.12 4.72 16.28
CA LYS A 156 -1.02 4.21 17.13
C LYS A 156 0.09 3.61 16.30
N ILE A 157 -0.25 2.92 15.20
CA ILE A 157 0.72 2.36 14.27
C ILE A 157 1.51 3.48 13.60
N VAL A 158 0.82 4.48 13.02
CA VAL A 158 1.47 5.60 12.33
C VAL A 158 2.30 6.44 13.30
N LYS A 159 1.80 6.74 14.49
CA LYS A 159 2.59 7.42 15.55
C LYS A 159 3.85 6.63 15.93
N ALA A 160 3.76 5.30 16.03
CA ALA A 160 4.91 4.44 16.33
C ALA A 160 5.95 4.45 15.19
N LEU A 161 5.51 4.41 13.93
CA LEU A 161 6.40 4.53 12.77
C LEU A 161 7.13 5.88 12.75
N ARG A 162 6.41 6.98 12.93
CA ARG A 162 6.99 8.33 13.00
C ARG A 162 8.01 8.46 14.14
N LYS A 163 7.70 7.93 15.32
CA LYS A 163 8.63 7.93 16.46
C LYS A 163 9.92 7.16 16.14
N LYS A 164 9.82 6.01 15.49
CA LYS A 164 10.99 5.22 15.07
C LYS A 164 11.86 5.96 14.06
N VAL A 165 11.25 6.66 13.09
CA VAL A 165 11.97 7.51 12.14
C VAL A 165 12.73 8.61 12.88
N ASN A 166 12.08 9.32 13.80
CA ASN A 166 12.71 10.40 14.56
C ASN A 166 13.93 9.91 15.35
N ILE A 167 13.80 8.79 16.04
CA ILE A 167 14.92 8.18 16.79
C ILE A 167 16.07 7.80 15.85
N ALA A 168 15.77 7.18 14.71
CA ALA A 168 16.79 6.79 13.73
C ALA A 168 17.53 8.03 13.18
N ASN A 169 16.82 9.11 12.84
CA ASN A 169 17.40 10.35 12.37
C ASN A 169 18.25 11.05 13.44
N GLU A 170 17.79 11.05 14.69
CA GLU A 170 18.55 11.59 15.83
C GLU A 170 19.87 10.83 16.04
N ILE A 171 19.85 9.51 15.97
CA ILE A 171 21.04 8.67 16.11
C ILE A 171 22.01 8.88 14.93
N MET A 172 21.51 9.03 13.73
CA MET A 172 22.32 9.18 12.51
C MET A 172 22.77 10.62 12.27
N GLY A 173 22.29 11.60 13.05
CA GLY A 173 22.61 13.01 12.90
C GLY A 173 22.03 13.65 11.62
N GLU A 174 21.01 13.05 11.04
CA GLU A 174 20.29 13.57 9.87
C GLU A 174 19.19 14.53 10.29
N GLU A 175 18.96 15.58 9.48
CA GLU A 175 17.80 16.45 9.66
C GLU A 175 16.51 15.64 9.51
N LEU A 176 15.55 15.90 10.39
CA LEU A 176 14.23 15.25 10.39
C LEU A 176 13.57 15.39 9.01
N LYS A 177 13.48 14.32 8.25
CA LYS A 177 12.59 14.30 7.09
C LYS A 177 11.16 14.50 7.58
N GLN A 178 10.58 15.64 7.23
CA GLN A 178 9.18 15.91 7.56
C GLN A 178 8.32 14.95 6.74
N TRP A 179 7.64 14.09 7.46
CA TRP A 179 6.56 13.29 6.91
C TRP A 179 5.31 14.18 6.84
N ILE A 180 4.99 14.59 5.65
CA ILE A 180 3.74 15.30 5.37
C ILE A 180 2.70 14.28 4.97
#